data_ca743ccc1ca2bda0795561ad7ef0fe8b
#
_entry.id   ca743ccc1ca2bda0795561ad7ef0fe8b
#
_cell.length_a   1.000
_cell.length_b   1.000
_cell.length_c   1.000
_cell.angle_alpha   90.00
_cell.angle_beta   90.00
_cell.angle_gamma   90.00
#
_symmetry.space_group_name_H-M   'P 1'
#
loop_
_entity.id
_entity.type
_entity.pdbx_description
1 polymer ?
#
loop_
_entity_poly.entity_id
_entity_poly.type
_entity_poly.pdbx_seq_one_letter_code
_entity_poly.pdbx_strand_id
1 'polypeptide(L)'
;GEPKGVVIRHSAAINTVLDMNKRYHVTEEDVLACVSSIGFDLSIYDIFSCFTTGAELALIPDVYDVEAMVSILSDRGVTVWNSVPAIFRIVVDYLSKNEEGDDSYFGDFISEGEETLNYILSLRLVMLSGDWISKNVTAKAMKLFPDCRMVSLGGATEASIWSIYYNINQIDPKWDSIPYGYP
;
A
#
# COMPACT_ATOMS: atom_id res chain seq x y z
N GLY A 1 13.34 -20.20 13.03
CA GLY A 1 12.73 -21.51 12.74
C GLY A 1 12.91 -21.90 11.28
N GLU A 2 12.75 -23.17 10.95
CA GLU A 2 12.78 -23.61 9.55
C GLU A 2 11.55 -23.03 8.80
N PRO A 3 11.73 -22.55 7.55
CA PRO A 3 10.62 -22.08 6.73
C PRO A 3 9.59 -23.21 6.54
N LYS A 4 8.31 -22.88 6.69
CA LYS A 4 7.20 -23.82 6.45
C LYS A 4 6.51 -23.50 5.14
N GLY A 5 6.35 -24.50 4.28
CA GLY A 5 5.59 -24.37 3.05
C GLY A 5 4.09 -24.39 3.35
N VAL A 6 3.34 -23.45 2.77
CA VAL A 6 1.88 -23.40 2.83
C VAL A 6 1.33 -23.63 1.41
N VAL A 7 0.49 -24.65 1.25
CA VAL A 7 -0.09 -25.02 -0.05
C VAL A 7 -1.48 -24.40 -0.18
N ILE A 8 -1.62 -23.41 -1.05
CA ILE A 8 -2.88 -22.73 -1.34
C ILE A 8 -3.37 -23.14 -2.74
N ARG A 9 -4.66 -23.47 -2.85
CA ARG A 9 -5.28 -23.77 -4.14
C ARG A 9 -5.43 -22.48 -4.96
N HIS A 10 -5.18 -22.56 -6.27
CA HIS A 10 -5.41 -21.41 -7.17
C HIS A 10 -6.82 -20.82 -7.03
N SER A 11 -7.85 -21.67 -6.85
CA SER A 11 -9.23 -21.20 -6.64
C SER A 11 -9.41 -20.37 -5.36
N ALA A 12 -8.66 -20.66 -4.29
CA ALA A 12 -8.71 -19.88 -3.07
C ALA A 12 -7.99 -18.53 -3.25
N ALA A 13 -6.80 -18.54 -3.88
CA ALA A 13 -6.07 -17.32 -4.15
C ALA A 13 -6.85 -16.37 -5.05
N ILE A 14 -7.37 -16.87 -6.18
CA ILE A 14 -8.14 -16.04 -7.10
C ILE A 14 -9.45 -15.53 -6.49
N ASN A 15 -10.09 -16.29 -5.59
CA ASN A 15 -11.27 -15.82 -4.88
C ASN A 15 -10.97 -14.57 -4.06
N THR A 16 -9.86 -14.55 -3.30
CA THR A 16 -9.43 -13.38 -2.54
C THR A 16 -9.12 -12.21 -3.46
N VAL A 17 -8.35 -12.43 -4.53
CA VAL A 17 -7.98 -11.38 -5.50
C VAL A 17 -9.23 -10.76 -6.12
N LEU A 18 -10.17 -11.57 -6.61
CA LEU A 18 -11.39 -11.06 -7.26
C LEU A 18 -12.32 -10.35 -6.27
N ASP A 19 -12.44 -10.83 -5.02
CA ASP A 19 -13.23 -10.14 -4.00
C ASP A 19 -12.65 -8.76 -3.71
N MET A 20 -11.33 -8.66 -3.51
CA MET A 20 -10.67 -7.39 -3.23
C MET A 20 -10.75 -6.41 -4.41
N ASN A 21 -10.53 -6.90 -5.64
CA ASN A 21 -10.66 -6.08 -6.84
C ASN A 21 -12.09 -5.53 -6.99
N LYS A 22 -13.10 -6.37 -6.79
CA LYS A 22 -14.50 -5.95 -6.82
C LYS A 22 -14.84 -4.96 -5.71
N ARG A 23 -14.38 -5.22 -4.48
CA ARG A 23 -14.65 -4.42 -3.28
C ARG A 23 -14.07 -3.01 -3.38
N TYR A 24 -12.88 -2.89 -3.93
CA TYR A 24 -12.14 -1.63 -4.04
C TYR A 24 -12.09 -1.07 -5.46
N HIS A 25 -12.86 -1.65 -6.38
CA HIS A 25 -13.00 -1.21 -7.78
C HIS A 25 -11.63 -1.07 -8.47
N VAL A 26 -10.79 -2.10 -8.33
CA VAL A 26 -9.51 -2.15 -9.06
C VAL A 26 -9.80 -2.54 -10.51
N THR A 27 -9.29 -1.73 -11.45
CA THR A 27 -9.56 -1.83 -12.90
C THR A 27 -8.27 -1.74 -13.71
N GLU A 28 -8.38 -1.82 -15.02
CA GLU A 28 -7.28 -1.63 -15.98
C GLU A 28 -6.66 -0.23 -15.95
N GLU A 29 -7.33 0.75 -15.35
CA GLU A 29 -6.83 2.12 -15.21
C GLU A 29 -5.87 2.28 -14.02
N ASP A 30 -5.76 1.25 -13.17
CA ASP A 30 -4.93 1.29 -11.98
C ASP A 30 -3.48 0.88 -12.25
N VAL A 31 -2.60 1.43 -11.42
CA VAL A 31 -1.20 1.04 -11.33
C VAL A 31 -0.93 0.57 -9.91
N LEU A 32 -0.57 -0.71 -9.74
CA LEU A 32 -0.28 -1.32 -8.45
C LEU A 32 1.21 -1.28 -8.14
N ALA A 33 1.58 -0.84 -6.95
CA ALA A 33 2.96 -0.96 -6.48
C ALA A 33 3.25 -2.38 -6.01
N CYS A 34 4.26 -3.03 -6.59
CA CYS A 34 4.78 -4.32 -6.13
C CYS A 34 5.99 -4.09 -5.22
N VAL A 35 5.75 -3.97 -3.93
CA VAL A 35 6.78 -3.73 -2.90
C VAL A 35 7.09 -4.96 -2.07
N SER A 36 6.21 -5.94 -2.08
CA SER A 36 6.37 -7.16 -1.30
C SER A 36 7.25 -8.18 -2.01
N SER A 37 8.14 -8.82 -1.25
CA SER A 37 8.92 -9.94 -1.77
C SER A 37 8.02 -11.01 -2.37
N ILE A 38 8.44 -11.62 -3.48
CA ILE A 38 7.72 -12.71 -4.14
C ILE A 38 7.55 -13.95 -3.23
N GLY A 39 8.35 -14.08 -2.19
CA GLY A 39 8.22 -15.11 -1.17
C GLY A 39 7.16 -14.83 -0.11
N PHE A 40 6.50 -13.68 -0.17
CA PHE A 40 5.46 -13.25 0.77
C PHE A 40 4.11 -13.14 0.05
N ASP A 41 3.05 -13.64 0.67
CA ASP A 41 1.74 -13.83 0.02
C ASP A 41 1.04 -12.54 -0.44
N LEU A 42 1.42 -11.37 0.09
CA LEU A 42 0.93 -10.09 -0.41
C LEU A 42 1.27 -9.87 -1.88
N SER A 43 2.43 -10.35 -2.35
CA SER A 43 2.82 -10.25 -3.76
C SER A 43 1.89 -11.01 -4.69
N ILE A 44 1.21 -12.04 -4.19
CA ILE A 44 0.22 -12.81 -4.96
C ILE A 44 -0.95 -11.89 -5.33
N TYR A 45 -1.42 -11.06 -4.40
CA TYR A 45 -2.45 -10.09 -4.72
C TYR A 45 -1.97 -9.09 -5.78
N ASP A 46 -0.80 -8.49 -5.61
CA ASP A 46 -0.29 -7.46 -6.53
C ASP A 46 -0.20 -8.00 -7.96
N ILE A 47 0.40 -9.19 -8.12
CA ILE A 47 0.61 -9.82 -9.43
C ILE A 47 -0.71 -10.27 -10.06
N PHE A 48 -1.53 -11.02 -9.32
CA PHE A 48 -2.76 -11.61 -9.89
C PHE A 48 -3.90 -10.61 -9.99
N SER A 49 -3.89 -9.52 -9.22
CA SER A 49 -4.80 -8.39 -9.43
C SER A 49 -4.58 -7.80 -10.81
N CYS A 50 -3.32 -7.52 -11.20
CA CYS A 50 -3.02 -7.00 -12.53
C CYS A 50 -3.46 -7.98 -13.65
N PHE A 51 -3.20 -9.28 -13.51
CA PHE A 51 -3.65 -10.26 -14.52
C PHE A 51 -5.16 -10.36 -14.65
N THR A 52 -5.91 -10.11 -13.59
CA THR A 52 -7.37 -10.25 -13.61
C THR A 52 -8.10 -8.98 -14.00
N THR A 53 -7.47 -7.81 -13.88
CA THR A 53 -8.06 -6.51 -14.18
C THR A 53 -7.51 -5.87 -15.45
N GLY A 54 -6.30 -6.25 -15.87
CA GLY A 54 -5.54 -5.54 -16.90
C GLY A 54 -4.75 -4.33 -16.37
N ALA A 55 -4.73 -4.11 -15.05
CA ALA A 55 -3.97 -3.06 -14.39
C ALA A 55 -2.45 -3.19 -14.62
N GLU A 56 -1.74 -2.10 -14.48
CA GLU A 56 -0.29 -2.08 -14.56
C GLU A 56 0.35 -2.50 -13.23
N LEU A 57 1.53 -3.16 -13.28
CA LEU A 57 2.33 -3.50 -12.12
C LEU A 57 3.62 -2.67 -12.12
N ALA A 58 3.77 -1.73 -11.18
CA ALA A 58 4.98 -0.97 -10.94
C ALA A 58 5.90 -1.74 -9.99
N LEU A 59 7.02 -2.24 -10.48
CA LEU A 59 8.01 -2.97 -9.68
C LEU A 59 8.87 -1.97 -8.89
N ILE A 60 9.01 -2.19 -7.59
CA ILE A 60 9.88 -1.44 -6.70
C ILE A 60 11.11 -2.31 -6.38
N PRO A 61 12.28 -2.01 -6.97
CA PRO A 61 13.45 -2.88 -6.83
C PRO A 61 14.04 -2.91 -5.43
N ASP A 62 14.03 -1.77 -4.74
CA ASP A 62 14.53 -1.62 -3.37
C ASP A 62 13.60 -0.74 -2.55
N VAL A 63 12.96 -1.34 -1.54
CA VAL A 63 12.03 -0.64 -0.63
C VAL A 63 12.75 0.19 0.44
N TYR A 64 14.07 0.05 0.57
CA TYR A 64 14.88 0.83 1.50
C TYR A 64 15.49 2.08 0.85
N ASP A 65 15.58 2.13 -0.47
CA ASP A 65 15.85 3.35 -1.22
C ASP A 65 14.55 4.13 -1.41
N VAL A 66 14.21 4.93 -0.39
CA VAL A 66 12.92 5.63 -0.35
C VAL A 66 12.81 6.69 -1.44
N GLU A 67 13.90 7.33 -1.80
CA GLU A 67 13.94 8.36 -2.85
C GLU A 67 13.63 7.75 -4.22
N ALA A 68 14.33 6.68 -4.59
CA ALA A 68 14.05 5.93 -5.81
C ALA A 68 12.63 5.34 -5.80
N MET A 69 12.16 4.85 -4.66
CA MET A 69 10.79 4.32 -4.52
C MET A 69 9.76 5.42 -4.77
N VAL A 70 9.90 6.58 -4.14
CA VAL A 70 8.97 7.72 -4.31
C VAL A 70 8.99 8.23 -5.75
N SER A 71 10.16 8.30 -6.40
CA SER A 71 10.28 8.62 -7.83
C SER A 71 9.47 7.65 -8.69
N ILE A 72 9.61 6.33 -8.48
CA ILE A 72 8.85 5.33 -9.24
C ILE A 72 7.33 5.47 -9.00
N LEU A 73 6.91 5.70 -7.74
CA LEU A 73 5.50 5.92 -7.43
C LEU A 73 4.91 7.09 -8.20
N SER A 74 5.69 8.17 -8.31
CA SER A 74 5.36 9.36 -9.06
C SER A 74 5.34 9.11 -10.56
N ASP A 75 6.46 8.67 -11.13
CA ASP A 75 6.67 8.52 -12.58
C ASP A 75 5.70 7.52 -13.21
N ARG A 76 5.29 6.51 -12.46
CA ARG A 76 4.34 5.49 -12.91
C ARG A 76 2.88 5.81 -12.57
N GLY A 77 2.62 6.90 -11.83
CA GLY A 77 1.28 7.28 -11.41
C GLY A 77 0.59 6.19 -10.57
N VAL A 78 1.29 5.64 -9.59
CA VAL A 78 0.77 4.53 -8.78
C VAL A 78 -0.50 4.93 -8.05
N THR A 79 -1.57 4.14 -8.20
CA THR A 79 -2.89 4.38 -7.63
C THR A 79 -3.23 3.43 -6.47
N VAL A 80 -2.64 2.23 -6.46
CA VAL A 80 -2.90 1.19 -5.46
C VAL A 80 -1.61 0.76 -4.80
N TRP A 81 -1.60 0.81 -3.47
CA TRP A 81 -0.51 0.37 -2.62
C TRP A 81 -0.94 -0.80 -1.75
N ASN A 82 -0.11 -1.84 -1.66
CA ASN A 82 -0.31 -2.98 -0.77
C ASN A 82 1.02 -3.38 -0.12
N SER A 83 1.10 -3.30 1.21
CA SER A 83 2.31 -3.71 1.93
C SER A 83 2.07 -3.99 3.41
N VAL A 84 3.14 -4.45 4.08
CA VAL A 84 3.20 -4.37 5.55
C VAL A 84 3.33 -2.91 5.98
N PRO A 85 2.81 -2.56 7.17
CA PRO A 85 2.81 -1.17 7.66
C PRO A 85 4.21 -0.54 7.74
N ALA A 86 5.24 -1.35 8.01
CA ALA A 86 6.61 -0.87 8.12
C ALA A 86 7.15 -0.25 6.82
N ILE A 87 6.83 -0.83 5.67
CA ILE A 87 7.26 -0.30 4.36
C ILE A 87 6.50 0.98 4.03
N PHE A 88 5.18 1.00 4.23
CA PHE A 88 4.38 2.20 4.00
C PHE A 88 4.82 3.37 4.91
N ARG A 89 5.22 3.07 6.15
CA ARG A 89 5.75 4.06 7.08
C ARG A 89 6.98 4.79 6.51
N ILE A 90 7.88 4.10 5.81
CA ILE A 90 9.08 4.71 5.21
C ILE A 90 8.68 5.84 4.27
N VAL A 91 7.69 5.60 3.38
CA VAL A 91 7.16 6.60 2.46
C VAL A 91 6.50 7.76 3.22
N VAL A 92 5.62 7.46 4.18
CA VAL A 92 4.91 8.49 4.96
C VAL A 92 5.87 9.36 5.74
N ASP A 93 6.87 8.77 6.41
CA ASP A 93 7.85 9.53 7.19
C ASP A 93 8.77 10.37 6.28
N TYR A 94 9.11 9.89 5.09
CA TYR A 94 9.89 10.63 4.09
C TYR A 94 9.13 11.87 3.61
N LEU A 95 7.89 11.70 3.18
CA LEU A 95 7.05 12.80 2.69
C LEU A 95 6.71 13.81 3.79
N SER A 96 6.42 13.34 5.02
CA SER A 96 6.08 14.23 6.13
C SER A 96 7.26 15.12 6.60
N LYS A 97 8.51 14.65 6.51
CA LYS A 97 9.68 15.46 6.83
C LYS A 97 9.84 16.63 5.86
N ASN A 98 9.47 16.40 4.65
CA ASN A 98 9.57 17.38 3.58
C ASN A 98 8.51 18.48 3.71
N GLU A 99 7.36 18.24 4.39
CA GLU A 99 6.35 19.26 4.68
C GLU A 99 6.73 20.19 5.87
N GLU A 100 7.54 19.72 6.84
CA GLU A 100 7.86 20.47 8.07
C GLU A 100 9.04 21.46 7.92
N GLY A 101 9.62 21.57 6.73
CA GLY A 101 10.52 22.66 6.35
C GLY A 101 12.00 22.43 6.64
N ASP A 102 12.69 22.00 5.63
CA ASP A 102 13.99 22.56 5.28
C ASP A 102 13.92 22.95 3.80
N ASP A 103 13.63 24.23 3.52
CA ASP A 103 13.49 24.82 2.18
C ASP A 103 14.73 24.61 1.29
N SER A 104 15.84 24.11 1.85
CA SER A 104 17.08 23.91 1.11
C SER A 104 17.12 22.64 0.27
N TYR A 105 16.33 21.61 0.63
CA TYR A 105 16.28 20.35 -0.13
C TYR A 105 15.15 20.30 -1.16
N PHE A 106 14.11 21.12 -0.96
CA PHE A 106 12.94 21.21 -1.84
C PHE A 106 13.10 22.24 -2.96
N GLY A 107 14.08 23.15 -2.86
CA GLY A 107 14.29 24.18 -3.86
C GLY A 107 14.55 23.63 -5.27
N ASP A 108 15.24 22.49 -5.39
CA ASP A 108 15.50 21.84 -6.67
C ASP A 108 14.42 20.79 -7.03
N PHE A 109 13.67 20.26 -6.06
CA PHE A 109 12.63 19.27 -6.26
C PHE A 109 11.26 19.90 -6.54
N ILE A 110 10.99 21.13 -6.03
CA ILE A 110 9.71 21.83 -6.26
C ILE A 110 9.65 22.49 -7.65
N SER A 111 10.77 22.82 -8.29
CA SER A 111 10.74 23.30 -9.69
C SER A 111 10.41 22.21 -10.72
N GLU A 112 10.67 20.95 -10.36
CA GLU A 112 10.17 19.73 -11.03
C GLU A 112 9.00 19.10 -10.22
N GLY A 113 8.75 19.56 -9.02
CA GLY A 113 8.03 18.92 -7.93
C GLY A 113 6.50 19.06 -7.93
N GLU A 114 5.90 19.96 -8.70
CA GLU A 114 4.43 19.99 -8.84
C GLU A 114 3.94 18.72 -9.55
N GLU A 115 4.69 18.21 -10.53
CA GLU A 115 4.35 16.95 -11.20
C GLU A 115 4.56 15.74 -10.26
N THR A 116 5.65 15.70 -9.51
CA THR A 116 5.95 14.61 -8.57
C THR A 116 4.92 14.53 -7.44
N LEU A 117 4.55 15.67 -6.86
CA LEU A 117 3.53 15.73 -5.81
C LEU A 117 2.14 15.33 -6.35
N ASN A 118 1.80 15.72 -7.56
CA ASN A 118 0.55 15.35 -8.21
C ASN A 118 0.46 13.85 -8.49
N TYR A 119 1.55 13.18 -8.85
CA TYR A 119 1.55 11.73 -9.09
C TYR A 119 1.50 10.93 -7.79
N ILE A 120 2.21 11.35 -6.73
CA ILE A 120 2.10 10.72 -5.41
C ILE A 120 0.68 10.86 -4.84
N LEU A 121 0.01 11.99 -5.09
CA LEU A 121 -1.40 12.20 -4.78
C LEU A 121 -2.36 11.33 -5.61
N SER A 122 -1.86 10.56 -6.58
CA SER A 122 -2.66 9.57 -7.32
C SER A 122 -3.00 8.32 -6.51
N LEU A 123 -2.38 8.09 -5.35
CA LEU A 123 -2.76 7.00 -4.46
C LEU A 123 -4.23 7.15 -4.03
N ARG A 124 -5.07 6.24 -4.53
CA ARG A 124 -6.49 6.18 -4.21
C ARG A 124 -6.86 5.05 -3.25
N LEU A 125 -5.97 4.04 -3.13
CA LEU A 125 -6.16 2.87 -2.28
C LEU A 125 -4.84 2.46 -1.64
N VAL A 126 -4.83 2.38 -0.31
CA VAL A 126 -3.73 1.83 0.48
C VAL A 126 -4.25 0.67 1.33
N MET A 127 -3.69 -0.51 1.12
CA MET A 127 -3.99 -1.74 1.84
C MET A 127 -2.80 -2.12 2.72
N LEU A 128 -3.02 -2.23 4.02
CA LEU A 128 -1.98 -2.53 5.00
C LEU A 128 -2.34 -3.80 5.77
N SER A 129 -1.40 -4.74 5.85
CA SER A 129 -1.60 -6.01 6.54
C SER A 129 -0.30 -6.62 7.07
N GLY A 130 -0.43 -7.71 7.82
CA GLY A 130 0.71 -8.52 8.28
C GLY A 130 1.37 -8.04 9.56
N ASP A 131 1.03 -6.86 10.07
CA ASP A 131 1.53 -6.33 11.34
C ASP A 131 0.60 -5.24 11.90
N TRP A 132 0.90 -4.76 13.10
CA TRP A 132 0.19 -3.67 13.77
C TRP A 132 0.32 -2.35 12.99
N ILE A 133 -0.83 -1.72 12.72
CA ILE A 133 -0.89 -0.45 11.99
C ILE A 133 -0.90 0.71 13.00
N SER A 134 0.16 1.52 12.95
CA SER A 134 0.32 2.67 13.84
C SER A 134 -0.70 3.77 13.56
N LYS A 135 -1.40 4.24 14.61
CA LYS A 135 -2.31 5.40 14.53
C LYS A 135 -1.62 6.66 14.00
N ASN A 136 -0.39 6.92 14.46
CA ASN A 136 0.34 8.13 14.08
C ASN A 136 0.72 8.11 12.60
N VAL A 137 1.21 6.97 12.09
CA VAL A 137 1.54 6.82 10.66
C VAL A 137 0.27 6.96 9.82
N THR A 138 -0.82 6.32 10.24
CA THR A 138 -2.11 6.43 9.55
C THR A 138 -2.63 7.87 9.55
N ALA A 139 -2.54 8.59 10.67
CA ALA A 139 -2.97 9.99 10.74
C ALA A 139 -2.16 10.91 9.82
N LYS A 140 -0.84 10.71 9.72
CA LYS A 140 0.01 11.43 8.77
C LYS A 140 -0.39 11.10 7.32
N ALA A 141 -0.55 9.81 7.02
CA ALA A 141 -0.93 9.36 5.69
C ALA A 141 -2.30 9.90 5.25
N MET A 142 -3.28 9.97 6.14
CA MET A 142 -4.58 10.59 5.85
C MET A 142 -4.51 12.09 5.56
N LYS A 143 -3.49 12.79 6.07
CA LYS A 143 -3.23 14.19 5.71
C LYS A 143 -2.54 14.31 4.36
N LEU A 144 -1.53 13.48 4.10
CA LEU A 144 -0.80 13.45 2.83
C LEU A 144 -1.70 13.03 1.66
N PHE A 145 -2.64 12.12 1.91
CA PHE A 145 -3.51 11.51 0.89
C PHE A 145 -4.98 11.60 1.30
N PRO A 146 -5.58 12.80 1.30
CA PRO A 146 -6.93 13.03 1.87
C PRO A 146 -8.05 12.24 1.15
N ASP A 147 -7.90 12.00 -0.15
CA ASP A 147 -8.88 11.27 -0.96
C ASP A 147 -8.58 9.77 -1.07
N CYS A 148 -7.49 9.31 -0.43
CA CYS A 148 -7.09 7.93 -0.47
C CYS A 148 -7.89 7.07 0.52
N ARG A 149 -8.46 5.97 0.01
CA ARG A 149 -9.06 4.97 0.87
C ARG A 149 -7.98 4.13 1.53
N MET A 150 -7.95 4.13 2.86
CA MET A 150 -7.04 3.29 3.64
C MET A 150 -7.76 2.09 4.22
N VAL A 151 -7.15 0.92 4.12
CA VAL A 151 -7.74 -0.34 4.57
C VAL A 151 -6.74 -1.12 5.39
N SER A 152 -7.17 -1.53 6.59
CA SER A 152 -6.50 -2.56 7.38
C SER A 152 -7.01 -3.92 6.95
N LEU A 153 -6.11 -4.83 6.66
CA LEU A 153 -6.42 -6.19 6.25
C LEU A 153 -5.75 -7.17 7.20
N GLY A 154 -6.41 -8.28 7.45
CA GLY A 154 -5.89 -9.35 8.27
C GLY A 154 -6.22 -10.72 7.69
N GLY A 155 -5.36 -11.68 7.98
CA GLY A 155 -5.52 -13.06 7.56
C GLY A 155 -4.26 -13.86 7.84
N ALA A 156 -4.38 -15.18 7.79
CA ALA A 156 -3.24 -16.07 7.79
C ALA A 156 -2.99 -16.56 6.37
N THR A 157 -1.75 -16.85 6.02
CA THR A 157 -1.38 -17.41 4.71
C THR A 157 -2.23 -18.63 4.37
N GLU A 158 -2.55 -19.47 5.38
CA GLU A 158 -3.41 -20.64 5.24
C GLU A 158 -4.86 -20.31 4.85
N ALA A 159 -5.32 -19.09 5.13
CA ALA A 159 -6.64 -18.56 4.74
C ALA A 159 -6.61 -17.78 3.42
N SER A 160 -5.52 -17.88 2.65
CA SER A 160 -5.34 -17.24 1.34
C SER A 160 -5.29 -15.72 1.40
N ILE A 161 -4.19 -15.19 1.94
CA ILE A 161 -3.80 -13.79 2.07
C ILE A 161 -4.62 -13.07 3.14
N TRP A 162 -5.91 -12.78 2.87
CA TRP A 162 -6.78 -12.02 3.78
C TRP A 162 -8.14 -12.68 3.98
N SER A 163 -8.66 -12.55 5.18
CA SER A 163 -9.99 -13.04 5.57
C SER A 163 -10.84 -11.99 6.30
N ILE A 164 -10.21 -10.90 6.73
CA ILE A 164 -10.89 -9.79 7.43
C ILE A 164 -10.40 -8.45 6.88
N TYR A 165 -11.25 -7.42 6.99
CA TYR A 165 -10.91 -6.06 6.56
C TYR A 165 -11.56 -5.00 7.44
N TYR A 166 -10.93 -3.81 7.48
CA TYR A 166 -11.45 -2.62 8.14
C TYR A 166 -11.13 -1.39 7.30
N ASN A 167 -12.17 -0.67 6.82
CA ASN A 167 -11.98 0.62 6.16
C ASN A 167 -11.66 1.68 7.21
N ILE A 168 -10.51 2.33 7.09
CA ILE A 168 -10.02 3.31 8.07
C ILE A 168 -10.58 4.68 7.68
N ASN A 169 -11.76 5.02 8.19
CA ASN A 169 -12.39 6.32 7.95
C ASN A 169 -12.07 7.35 9.04
N GLN A 170 -11.70 6.87 10.23
CA GLN A 170 -11.34 7.70 11.39
C GLN A 170 -10.44 6.91 12.32
N ILE A 171 -9.73 7.63 13.19
CA ILE A 171 -8.84 7.03 14.19
C ILE A 171 -9.39 7.39 15.58
N ASP A 172 -9.80 6.37 16.36
CA ASP A 172 -10.16 6.58 17.75
C ASP A 172 -8.87 6.76 18.60
N PRO A 173 -8.72 7.87 19.33
CA PRO A 173 -7.57 8.08 20.21
C PRO A 173 -7.35 6.97 21.26
N LYS A 174 -8.42 6.25 21.61
CA LYS A 174 -8.38 5.17 22.62
C LYS A 174 -7.80 3.86 22.08
N TRP A 175 -7.69 3.69 20.77
CA TRP A 175 -7.09 2.49 20.22
C TRP A 175 -5.60 2.43 20.48
N ASP A 176 -5.05 1.23 20.65
CA ASP A 176 -3.60 1.01 20.69
C ASP A 176 -3.02 0.94 19.28
N SER A 177 -3.80 0.37 18.34
CA SER A 177 -3.50 0.30 16.92
C SER A 177 -4.81 0.37 16.11
N ILE A 178 -4.70 0.52 14.78
CA ILE A 178 -5.85 0.39 13.90
C ILE A 178 -6.41 -1.04 13.99
N PRO A 179 -7.75 -1.20 14.09
CA PRO A 179 -8.38 -2.53 14.13
C PRO A 179 -8.10 -3.36 12.87
N TYR A 180 -8.02 -4.69 13.03
CA TYR A 180 -7.92 -5.61 11.88
C TYR A 180 -9.23 -5.75 11.11
N GLY A 181 -10.36 -5.56 11.78
CA GLY A 181 -11.70 -5.60 11.16
C GLY A 181 -12.46 -6.90 11.38
N TYR A 182 -13.38 -7.12 10.43
CA TYR A 182 -14.34 -8.22 10.45
C TYR A 182 -14.33 -8.95 9.11
N PRO A 183 -14.81 -10.21 9.05
CA PRO A 183 -14.99 -10.95 7.80
C PRO A 183 -15.93 -10.28 6.81
#